data_ea773623089e449495fc15f0323e7fc6
#
_entry.id   ea773623089e449495fc15f0323e7fc6
#
_cell.length_a   1.000
_cell.length_b   1.000
_cell.length_c   1.000
_cell.angle_alpha   90.00
_cell.angle_beta   90.00
_cell.angle_gamma   90.00
#
_symmetry.space_group_name_H-M   'P 1'
#
loop_
_entity.id
_entity.type
_entity.pdbx_description
1 polymer ?
#
loop_
_entity_poly.entity_id
_entity_poly.type
_entity_poly.pdbx_seq_one_letter_code
_entity_poly.pdbx_strand_id
1 'polypeptide(L)'
;WRSLLDATRTNLLIADHAPTALLAARGSGMPTAVMGTPFSVPPELHPTPNMRHWLEVPAQRLADSDARVLAVVNAILPPAAAPVMAIHEIFSGTAQFFLGVPETDPYGPREAAVYLGPSSRSTGTALPAWPGGTGKRVLAYLRGNYKHVEATMRALAMDGKRVIAYVPGADQKLLRLMATLGVAVAMEAVDMVRLLPQTDICVS
;
A
#
# COMPACT_ATOMS: atom_id res chain seq x y z
N TRP A 1 -4.86 -22.15 -10.50
CA TRP A 1 -4.59 -21.12 -11.51
C TRP A 1 -4.51 -21.71 -12.90
N ARG A 2 -3.75 -22.77 -13.17
CA ARG A 2 -3.61 -23.33 -14.52
C ARG A 2 -4.95 -23.65 -15.17
N SER A 3 -5.77 -24.47 -14.50
CA SER A 3 -7.09 -24.83 -15.02
C SER A 3 -7.96 -23.59 -15.34
N LEU A 4 -7.78 -22.51 -14.56
CA LEU A 4 -8.47 -21.25 -14.83
C LEU A 4 -7.91 -20.55 -16.08
N LEU A 5 -6.60 -20.44 -16.18
CA LEU A 5 -5.93 -19.81 -17.33
C LEU A 5 -6.28 -20.55 -18.64
N ASP A 6 -6.29 -21.87 -18.59
CA ASP A 6 -6.67 -22.72 -19.73
C ASP A 6 -8.15 -22.56 -20.09
N ALA A 7 -9.04 -22.65 -19.10
CA ALA A 7 -10.48 -22.52 -19.30
C ALA A 7 -10.89 -21.17 -19.88
N THR A 8 -10.18 -20.10 -19.47
CA THR A 8 -10.42 -18.73 -19.97
C THR A 8 -9.65 -18.40 -21.25
N ARG A 9 -8.84 -19.33 -21.75
CA ARG A 9 -7.95 -19.12 -22.91
C ARG A 9 -7.14 -17.83 -22.78
N THR A 10 -6.57 -17.63 -21.58
CA THR A 10 -5.83 -16.40 -21.24
C THR A 10 -4.58 -16.28 -22.13
N ASN A 11 -4.39 -15.11 -22.73
CA ASN A 11 -3.22 -14.80 -23.57
C ASN A 11 -2.34 -13.68 -23.01
N LEU A 12 -2.75 -13.06 -21.90
CA LEU A 12 -2.00 -12.09 -21.10
C LEU A 12 -2.45 -12.21 -19.65
N LEU A 13 -1.51 -12.34 -18.72
CA LEU A 13 -1.77 -12.33 -17.29
C LEU A 13 -1.31 -11.01 -16.68
N ILE A 14 -2.25 -10.26 -16.08
CA ILE A 14 -1.93 -9.10 -15.23
C ILE A 14 -2.18 -9.52 -13.79
N ALA A 15 -1.13 -9.52 -12.97
CA ALA A 15 -1.16 -9.96 -11.59
C ALA A 15 -1.05 -8.76 -10.63
N ASP A 16 -2.05 -8.59 -9.76
CA ASP A 16 -1.96 -7.71 -8.59
C ASP A 16 -1.74 -8.57 -7.34
N HIS A 17 -0.55 -8.49 -6.76
CA HIS A 17 -0.14 -9.23 -5.56
C HIS A 17 -0.44 -10.76 -5.62
N ALA A 18 -0.25 -11.36 -6.80
CA ALA A 18 -0.61 -12.74 -7.07
C ALA A 18 0.58 -13.57 -7.62
N PRO A 19 1.65 -13.80 -6.83
CA PRO A 19 2.84 -14.55 -7.29
C PRO A 19 2.50 -15.98 -7.70
N THR A 20 1.49 -16.58 -7.10
CA THR A 20 1.05 -17.96 -7.46
C THR A 20 0.45 -18.04 -8.86
N ALA A 21 -0.16 -16.96 -9.36
CA ALA A 21 -0.65 -16.90 -10.74
C ALA A 21 0.54 -16.81 -11.72
N LEU A 22 1.58 -16.05 -11.40
CA LEU A 22 2.81 -15.98 -12.18
C LEU A 22 3.52 -17.34 -12.23
N LEU A 23 3.61 -18.04 -11.09
CA LEU A 23 4.15 -19.40 -11.05
C LEU A 23 3.36 -20.38 -11.93
N ALA A 24 2.04 -20.25 -11.97
CA ALA A 24 1.20 -21.08 -12.83
C ALA A 24 1.40 -20.79 -14.32
N ALA A 25 1.68 -19.54 -14.69
CA ALA A 25 1.97 -19.12 -16.06
C ALA A 25 3.42 -19.44 -16.50
N ARG A 26 4.31 -19.76 -15.53
CA ARG A 26 5.74 -20.00 -15.82
C ARG A 26 5.91 -21.16 -16.80
N GLY A 27 6.70 -20.94 -17.83
CA GLY A 27 6.96 -21.94 -18.89
C GLY A 27 5.88 -22.08 -19.96
N SER A 28 4.76 -21.34 -19.85
CA SER A 28 3.69 -21.36 -20.87
C SER A 28 3.95 -20.48 -22.10
N GLY A 29 4.95 -19.59 -22.02
CA GLY A 29 5.18 -18.56 -23.05
C GLY A 29 4.17 -17.39 -23.01
N MET A 30 3.25 -17.40 -22.06
CA MET A 30 2.24 -16.33 -21.90
C MET A 30 2.91 -15.04 -21.41
N PRO A 31 2.67 -13.90 -22.04
CA PRO A 31 3.10 -12.59 -21.51
C PRO A 31 2.51 -12.34 -20.12
N THR A 32 3.32 -11.78 -19.22
CA THR A 32 2.90 -11.46 -17.87
C THR A 32 3.23 -10.01 -17.51
N ALA A 33 2.38 -9.40 -16.71
CA ALA A 33 2.62 -8.09 -16.11
C ALA A 33 2.21 -8.12 -14.62
N VAL A 34 2.93 -7.35 -13.80
CA VAL A 34 2.51 -7.04 -12.42
C VAL A 34 2.03 -5.61 -12.38
N MET A 35 0.89 -5.39 -11.74
CA MET A 35 0.36 -4.07 -11.45
C MET A 35 -0.07 -4.02 -9.99
N GLY A 36 0.47 -3.08 -9.22
CA GLY A 36 0.13 -2.98 -7.79
C GLY A 36 1.17 -2.18 -7.02
N THR A 37 1.18 -2.35 -5.71
CA THR A 37 2.14 -1.65 -4.86
C THR A 37 3.55 -2.26 -4.97
N PRO A 38 4.62 -1.43 -4.91
CA PRO A 38 6.00 -1.90 -5.12
C PRO A 38 6.44 -3.01 -4.16
N PHE A 39 5.93 -3.03 -2.93
CA PHE A 39 6.34 -4.01 -1.92
C PHE A 39 6.05 -5.47 -2.31
N SER A 40 5.08 -5.69 -3.20
CA SER A 40 4.67 -7.03 -3.64
C SER A 40 5.66 -7.70 -4.59
N VAL A 41 6.60 -6.93 -5.13
CA VAL A 41 7.62 -7.43 -6.06
C VAL A 41 9.00 -7.14 -5.48
N PRO A 42 9.71 -8.13 -4.94
CA PRO A 42 11.05 -7.91 -4.42
C PRO A 42 12.04 -7.54 -5.53
N PRO A 43 13.09 -6.75 -5.21
CA PRO A 43 14.14 -6.43 -6.17
C PRO A 43 14.99 -7.65 -6.51
N GLU A 44 15.79 -7.55 -7.57
CA GLU A 44 16.70 -8.61 -8.03
C GLU A 44 17.92 -8.76 -7.09
N LEU A 45 17.64 -9.07 -5.83
CA LEU A 45 18.63 -9.31 -4.78
C LEU A 45 18.36 -10.63 -4.08
N HIS A 46 19.42 -11.28 -3.60
CA HIS A 46 19.35 -12.50 -2.80
C HIS A 46 20.36 -12.44 -1.63
N PRO A 47 19.94 -12.68 -0.38
CA PRO A 47 18.54 -12.91 0.03
C PRO A 47 17.66 -11.69 -0.20
N THR A 48 16.35 -11.92 -0.28
CA THR A 48 15.36 -10.86 -0.40
C THR A 48 15.52 -9.85 0.73
N PRO A 49 15.70 -8.55 0.44
CA PRO A 49 15.93 -7.55 1.47
C PRO A 49 14.69 -7.34 2.35
N ASN A 50 14.93 -6.91 3.58
CA ASN A 50 13.85 -6.56 4.49
C ASN A 50 13.15 -5.27 4.01
N MET A 51 11.85 -5.35 3.68
CA MET A 51 11.04 -4.19 3.30
C MET A 51 10.95 -3.13 4.42
N ARG A 52 11.20 -3.52 5.67
CA ARG A 52 11.28 -2.63 6.83
C ARG A 52 12.73 -2.26 7.07
N HIS A 53 13.31 -1.44 6.19
CA HIS A 53 14.73 -1.07 6.22
C HIS A 53 15.19 -0.42 7.54
N TRP A 54 14.25 0.08 8.37
CA TRP A 54 14.51 0.63 9.72
C TRP A 54 14.66 -0.45 10.80
N LEU A 55 14.45 -1.74 10.46
CA LEU A 55 14.65 -2.86 11.38
C LEU A 55 15.86 -3.67 10.92
N GLU A 56 16.83 -3.78 11.80
CA GLU A 56 17.97 -4.68 11.58
C GLU A 56 17.51 -6.14 11.65
N VAL A 57 17.72 -6.87 10.59
CA VAL A 57 17.45 -8.31 10.51
C VAL A 57 18.73 -9.01 10.09
N PRO A 58 19.22 -10.02 10.83
CA PRO A 58 20.41 -10.78 10.47
C PRO A 58 20.28 -11.38 9.06
N ALA A 59 21.32 -11.27 8.24
CA ALA A 59 21.35 -11.81 6.87
C ALA A 59 20.99 -13.29 6.81
N GLN A 60 21.44 -14.08 7.79
CA GLN A 60 21.11 -15.51 7.88
C GLN A 60 19.60 -15.73 8.01
N ARG A 61 18.90 -14.90 8.79
CA ARG A 61 17.43 -15.01 8.94
C ARG A 61 16.69 -14.70 7.65
N LEU A 62 17.18 -13.76 6.85
CA LEU A 62 16.65 -13.46 5.53
C LEU A 62 16.87 -14.65 4.59
N ALA A 63 18.08 -15.19 4.55
CA ALA A 63 18.40 -16.37 3.73
C ALA A 63 17.59 -17.60 4.12
N ASP A 64 17.40 -17.87 5.41
CA ASP A 64 16.56 -18.98 5.91
C ASP A 64 15.09 -18.78 5.53
N SER A 65 14.62 -17.53 5.50
CA SER A 65 13.26 -17.21 5.05
C SER A 65 13.09 -17.50 3.57
N ASP A 66 14.02 -17.03 2.74
CA ASP A 66 14.02 -17.30 1.30
C ASP A 66 14.07 -18.81 1.01
N ALA A 67 14.96 -19.53 1.68
CA ALA A 67 15.09 -20.98 1.51
C ALA A 67 13.77 -21.73 1.77
N ARG A 68 13.03 -21.34 2.82
CA ARG A 68 11.72 -21.95 3.12
C ARG A 68 10.69 -21.64 2.04
N VAL A 69 10.63 -20.40 1.55
CA VAL A 69 9.70 -20.00 0.49
C VAL A 69 10.07 -20.72 -0.81
N LEU A 70 11.34 -20.76 -1.18
CA LEU A 70 11.82 -21.44 -2.39
C LEU A 70 11.53 -22.94 -2.37
N ALA A 71 11.66 -23.60 -1.21
CA ALA A 71 11.31 -25.01 -1.07
C ALA A 71 9.81 -25.25 -1.41
N VAL A 72 8.92 -24.40 -0.89
CA VAL A 72 7.48 -24.50 -1.19
C VAL A 72 7.19 -24.18 -2.66
N VAL A 73 7.79 -23.11 -3.19
CA VAL A 73 7.62 -22.70 -4.58
C VAL A 73 8.04 -23.81 -5.52
N ASN A 74 9.23 -24.36 -5.35
CA ASN A 74 9.75 -25.42 -6.22
C ASN A 74 8.95 -26.73 -6.12
N ALA A 75 8.34 -27.01 -4.98
CA ALA A 75 7.48 -28.19 -4.81
C ALA A 75 6.16 -28.10 -5.59
N ILE A 76 5.68 -26.89 -5.92
CA ILE A 76 4.41 -26.68 -6.63
C ILE A 76 4.59 -26.29 -8.10
N LEU A 77 5.83 -26.10 -8.55
CA LEU A 77 6.10 -25.75 -9.95
C LEU A 77 5.64 -26.85 -10.92
N PRO A 78 5.28 -26.46 -12.16
CA PRO A 78 5.09 -27.41 -13.24
C PRO A 78 6.31 -28.31 -13.43
N PRO A 79 6.15 -29.60 -13.72
CA PRO A 79 7.28 -30.47 -13.99
C PRO A 79 8.22 -30.01 -15.12
N ALA A 80 7.68 -29.23 -16.07
CA ALA A 80 8.44 -28.66 -17.18
C ALA A 80 9.07 -27.28 -16.87
N ALA A 81 8.76 -26.69 -15.73
CA ALA A 81 9.31 -25.38 -15.35
C ALA A 81 10.68 -25.52 -14.69
N ALA A 82 11.62 -24.67 -15.09
CA ALA A 82 12.91 -24.59 -14.42
C ALA A 82 12.73 -24.17 -12.94
N PRO A 83 13.52 -24.73 -12.01
CA PRO A 83 13.50 -24.32 -10.61
C PRO A 83 13.73 -22.83 -10.43
N VAL A 84 13.14 -22.26 -9.38
CA VAL A 84 13.36 -20.90 -8.94
C VAL A 84 14.49 -20.91 -7.90
N MET A 85 15.57 -20.17 -8.16
CA MET A 85 16.75 -20.13 -7.29
C MET A 85 16.76 -18.92 -6.34
N ALA A 86 16.02 -17.86 -6.68
CA ALA A 86 15.84 -16.68 -5.85
C ALA A 86 14.40 -16.17 -5.97
N ILE A 87 13.87 -15.52 -4.91
CA ILE A 87 12.46 -15.08 -4.86
C ILE A 87 12.12 -14.13 -6.02
N HIS A 88 13.02 -13.21 -6.37
CA HIS A 88 12.81 -12.27 -7.47
C HIS A 88 12.60 -12.96 -8.84
N GLU A 89 13.13 -14.17 -9.03
CA GLU A 89 12.95 -14.92 -10.29
C GLU A 89 11.49 -15.32 -10.56
N ILE A 90 10.62 -15.28 -9.55
CA ILE A 90 9.16 -15.47 -9.74
C ILE A 90 8.62 -14.41 -10.69
N PHE A 91 9.24 -13.22 -10.70
CA PHE A 91 8.84 -12.04 -11.44
C PHE A 91 9.69 -11.78 -12.68
N SER A 92 10.66 -12.67 -12.98
CA SER A 92 11.54 -12.52 -14.14
C SER A 92 10.77 -12.58 -15.46
N GLY A 93 11.09 -11.67 -16.38
CA GLY A 93 10.41 -11.54 -17.66
C GLY A 93 9.01 -10.92 -17.57
N THR A 94 8.62 -10.41 -16.41
CA THR A 94 7.32 -9.79 -16.16
C THR A 94 7.46 -8.27 -16.21
N ALA A 95 6.62 -7.59 -17.00
CA ALA A 95 6.56 -6.12 -16.98
C ALA A 95 6.03 -5.61 -15.63
N GLN A 96 6.67 -4.59 -15.05
CA GLN A 96 6.36 -4.09 -13.70
C GLN A 96 5.77 -2.69 -13.77
N PHE A 97 4.51 -2.55 -13.32
CA PHE A 97 3.78 -1.29 -13.23
C PHE A 97 3.38 -1.03 -11.78
N PHE A 98 4.00 -0.04 -11.14
CA PHE A 98 3.76 0.24 -9.73
C PHE A 98 2.80 1.41 -9.52
N LEU A 99 1.76 1.15 -8.72
CA LEU A 99 0.82 2.16 -8.25
C LEU A 99 1.40 2.86 -7.02
N GLY A 100 2.27 3.82 -7.27
CA GLY A 100 3.01 4.57 -6.26
C GLY A 100 4.04 5.48 -6.91
N VAL A 101 4.85 6.10 -6.09
CA VAL A 101 5.98 6.92 -6.52
C VAL A 101 7.30 6.28 -6.05
N PRO A 102 8.42 6.51 -6.73
CA PRO A 102 9.70 5.88 -6.37
C PRO A 102 10.11 6.07 -4.91
N GLU A 103 9.77 7.23 -4.33
CA GLU A 103 10.11 7.59 -2.96
C GLU A 103 9.37 6.76 -1.90
N THR A 104 8.27 6.09 -2.29
CA THR A 104 7.48 5.22 -1.41
C THR A 104 7.76 3.73 -1.62
N ASP A 105 8.67 3.38 -2.52
CA ASP A 105 9.08 1.99 -2.69
C ASP A 105 9.93 1.54 -1.49
N PRO A 106 9.52 0.53 -0.72
CA PRO A 106 10.26 0.09 0.47
C PRO A 106 11.62 -0.51 0.16
N TYR A 107 11.89 -0.81 -1.09
CA TYR A 107 13.17 -1.33 -1.55
C TYR A 107 14.01 -0.29 -2.30
N GLY A 108 13.53 0.95 -2.41
CA GLY A 108 14.15 2.02 -3.17
C GLY A 108 13.71 2.08 -4.65
N PRO A 109 14.00 3.19 -5.34
CA PRO A 109 13.65 3.39 -6.75
C PRO A 109 14.25 2.31 -7.66
N ARG A 110 13.48 1.87 -8.65
CA ARG A 110 13.90 0.83 -9.63
C ARG A 110 13.85 1.37 -11.04
N GLU A 111 14.96 1.23 -11.77
CA GLU A 111 15.06 1.69 -13.16
C GLU A 111 14.18 0.88 -14.13
N ALA A 112 14.02 -0.42 -13.88
CA ALA A 112 13.26 -1.31 -14.75
C ALA A 112 11.74 -1.28 -14.52
N ALA A 113 11.25 -0.50 -13.54
CA ALA A 113 9.84 -0.42 -13.22
C ALA A 113 9.22 0.88 -13.71
N VAL A 114 7.95 0.82 -14.11
CA VAL A 114 7.16 2.00 -14.46
C VAL A 114 6.31 2.41 -13.26
N TYR A 115 6.60 3.56 -12.68
CA TYR A 115 5.80 4.14 -11.59
C TYR A 115 4.67 4.98 -12.19
N LEU A 116 3.43 4.56 -11.95
CA LEU A 116 2.22 5.18 -12.48
C LEU A 116 1.63 6.25 -11.55
N GLY A 117 2.25 6.44 -10.38
CA GLY A 117 1.68 7.26 -9.33
C GLY A 117 0.57 6.53 -8.54
N PRO A 118 0.10 7.14 -7.44
CA PRO A 118 -0.97 6.56 -6.64
C PRO A 118 -2.27 6.52 -7.43
N SER A 119 -3.00 5.40 -7.36
CA SER A 119 -4.35 5.30 -7.90
C SER A 119 -5.30 6.12 -7.01
N SER A 120 -5.45 7.40 -7.33
CA SER A 120 -6.37 8.28 -6.63
C SER A 120 -7.74 8.29 -7.30
N ARG A 121 -8.58 7.31 -6.99
CA ARG A 121 -10.02 7.54 -7.07
C ARG A 121 -10.44 8.19 -5.76
N SER A 122 -10.67 9.51 -5.77
CA SER A 122 -11.42 10.10 -4.69
C SER A 122 -12.83 9.52 -4.73
N THR A 123 -13.12 8.59 -3.84
CA THR A 123 -14.48 8.09 -3.62
C THR A 123 -15.23 8.99 -2.65
N GLY A 124 -14.53 9.90 -1.98
CA GLY A 124 -15.10 10.87 -1.06
C GLY A 124 -15.64 12.09 -1.79
N THR A 125 -16.81 12.55 -1.39
CA THR A 125 -17.48 13.73 -1.96
C THR A 125 -17.61 14.86 -0.94
N ALA A 126 -17.42 14.57 0.35
CA ALA A 126 -17.59 15.57 1.41
C ALA A 126 -16.46 16.61 1.36
N LEU A 127 -16.86 17.87 1.38
CA LEU A 127 -15.97 19.03 1.48
C LEU A 127 -16.36 19.88 2.70
N PRO A 128 -15.95 19.46 3.91
CA PRO A 128 -16.20 20.25 5.09
C PRO A 128 -15.51 21.61 5.00
N ALA A 129 -16.18 22.66 5.50
CA ALA A 129 -15.56 23.96 5.62
C ALA A 129 -14.49 23.94 6.71
N TRP A 130 -13.37 24.60 6.45
CA TRP A 130 -12.34 24.77 7.45
C TRP A 130 -12.88 25.62 8.63
N PRO A 131 -12.62 25.23 9.90
CA PRO A 131 -12.92 26.08 11.03
C PRO A 131 -12.34 27.47 10.87
N GLY A 132 -12.98 28.48 11.44
CA GLY A 132 -12.48 29.87 11.43
C GLY A 132 -11.09 30.00 12.08
N GLY A 133 -10.38 31.09 11.78
CA GLY A 133 -9.05 31.38 12.34
C GLY A 133 -7.95 31.50 11.30
N THR A 134 -6.74 31.79 11.75
CA THR A 134 -5.53 31.97 10.92
C THR A 134 -4.49 30.89 11.10
N GLY A 135 -4.75 29.93 11.99
CA GLY A 135 -3.82 28.80 12.24
C GLY A 135 -3.72 27.82 11.09
N LYS A 136 -2.72 26.94 11.16
CA LYS A 136 -2.48 25.91 10.16
C LYS A 136 -3.69 24.99 9.97
N ARG A 137 -3.96 24.63 8.72
CA ARG A 137 -5.01 23.71 8.31
C ARG A 137 -4.51 22.28 8.46
N VAL A 138 -5.17 21.51 9.30
CA VAL A 138 -4.81 20.12 9.59
C VAL A 138 -5.92 19.20 9.12
N LEU A 139 -5.61 18.30 8.21
CA LEU A 139 -6.51 17.22 7.82
C LEU A 139 -6.11 15.94 8.56
N ALA A 140 -7.01 15.40 9.39
CA ALA A 140 -6.80 14.16 10.12
C ALA A 140 -7.69 13.05 9.56
N TYR A 141 -7.07 11.96 9.12
CA TYR A 141 -7.73 10.73 8.69
C TYR A 141 -7.31 9.60 9.63
N LEU A 142 -8.11 9.33 10.66
CA LEU A 142 -7.79 8.35 11.69
C LEU A 142 -8.95 7.36 11.85
N ARG A 143 -8.66 6.18 12.39
CA ARG A 143 -9.71 5.22 12.74
C ARG A 143 -10.20 5.43 14.16
N GLY A 144 -11.52 5.29 14.40
CA GLY A 144 -12.14 5.47 15.73
C GLY A 144 -11.66 4.48 16.77
N ASN A 145 -11.19 3.29 16.36
CA ASN A 145 -10.63 2.27 17.25
C ASN A 145 -9.13 2.43 17.54
N TYR A 146 -8.48 3.47 17.01
CA TYR A 146 -7.09 3.76 17.36
C TYR A 146 -6.99 4.19 18.82
N LYS A 147 -6.22 3.47 19.62
CA LYS A 147 -6.20 3.64 21.10
C LYS A 147 -5.79 5.05 21.56
N HIS A 148 -5.09 5.82 20.73
CA HIS A 148 -4.64 7.18 21.06
C HIS A 148 -5.44 8.27 20.34
N VAL A 149 -6.56 7.94 19.68
CA VAL A 149 -7.32 8.90 18.86
C VAL A 149 -7.77 10.14 19.65
N GLU A 150 -8.24 9.99 20.89
CA GLU A 150 -8.64 11.11 21.74
C GLU A 150 -7.46 12.04 22.05
N ALA A 151 -6.31 11.49 22.45
CA ALA A 151 -5.11 12.26 22.74
C ALA A 151 -4.58 12.97 21.49
N THR A 152 -4.61 12.30 20.35
CA THR A 152 -4.23 12.89 19.06
C THR A 152 -5.16 14.07 18.70
N MET A 153 -6.48 13.90 18.80
CA MET A 153 -7.43 14.99 18.53
C MET A 153 -7.20 16.21 19.44
N ARG A 154 -6.94 16.00 20.72
CA ARG A 154 -6.60 17.08 21.66
C ARG A 154 -5.33 17.81 21.24
N ALA A 155 -4.27 17.07 20.89
CA ALA A 155 -3.00 17.67 20.46
C ALA A 155 -3.13 18.44 19.14
N LEU A 156 -3.92 17.92 18.19
CA LEU A 156 -4.16 18.58 16.90
C LEU A 156 -4.99 19.86 17.04
N ALA A 157 -5.91 19.92 18.00
CA ALA A 157 -6.76 21.08 18.24
C ALA A 157 -6.07 22.19 19.05
N MET A 158 -4.85 21.97 19.54
CA MET A 158 -4.08 23.00 20.25
C MET A 158 -3.50 24.06 19.30
N ASP A 159 -3.06 25.16 19.87
CA ASP A 159 -2.32 26.23 19.18
C ASP A 159 -3.10 26.88 18.01
N GLY A 160 -4.42 26.96 18.14
CA GLY A 160 -5.27 27.64 17.16
C GLY A 160 -5.31 26.95 15.77
N LYS A 161 -4.90 25.71 15.68
CA LYS A 161 -4.99 24.96 14.42
C LYS A 161 -6.44 24.77 13.98
N ARG A 162 -6.66 24.75 12.71
CA ARG A 162 -7.95 24.56 12.05
C ARG A 162 -8.04 23.12 11.58
N VAL A 163 -8.78 22.29 12.29
CA VAL A 163 -8.77 20.83 12.07
C VAL A 163 -10.04 20.38 11.38
N ILE A 164 -9.89 19.70 10.24
CA ILE A 164 -10.92 18.81 9.66
C ILE A 164 -10.53 17.38 10.00
N ALA A 165 -11.45 16.59 10.54
CA ALA A 165 -11.21 15.19 10.84
C ALA A 165 -12.26 14.29 10.20
N TYR A 166 -11.79 13.23 9.53
CA TYR A 166 -12.59 12.09 9.13
C TYR A 166 -12.14 10.87 9.93
N VAL A 167 -13.01 10.40 10.82
CA VAL A 167 -12.70 9.32 11.77
C VAL A 167 -13.76 8.22 11.66
N PRO A 168 -13.67 7.35 10.65
CA PRO A 168 -14.61 6.25 10.50
C PRO A 168 -14.60 5.34 11.74
N GLY A 169 -15.79 4.99 12.24
CA GLY A 169 -15.97 4.21 13.46
C GLY A 169 -15.82 5.01 14.75
N ALA A 170 -15.84 6.35 14.70
CA ALA A 170 -15.90 7.18 15.89
C ALA A 170 -17.22 6.94 16.65
N ASP A 171 -17.12 6.72 17.94
CA ASP A 171 -18.29 6.65 18.81
C ASP A 171 -18.82 8.05 19.20
N GLN A 172 -19.99 8.08 19.83
CA GLN A 172 -20.64 9.33 20.26
C GLN A 172 -19.77 10.16 21.23
N LYS A 173 -18.97 9.49 22.07
CA LYS A 173 -18.05 10.17 23.01
C LYS A 173 -16.96 10.92 22.26
N LEU A 174 -16.34 10.26 21.30
CA LEU A 174 -15.27 10.85 20.47
C LEU A 174 -15.82 11.99 19.59
N LEU A 175 -17.01 11.81 18.99
CA LEU A 175 -17.67 12.87 18.22
C LEU A 175 -17.94 14.11 19.05
N ARG A 176 -18.47 13.96 20.28
CA ARG A 176 -18.69 15.08 21.22
C ARG A 176 -17.37 15.76 21.61
N LEU A 177 -16.32 14.99 21.87
CA LEU A 177 -15.00 15.52 22.15
C LEU A 177 -14.51 16.39 21.01
N MET A 178 -14.54 15.89 19.78
CA MET A 178 -14.08 16.64 18.60
C MET A 178 -14.89 17.93 18.40
N ALA A 179 -16.19 17.89 18.59
CA ALA A 179 -17.05 19.07 18.53
C ALA A 179 -16.66 20.11 19.61
N THR A 180 -16.42 19.68 20.86
CA THR A 180 -15.97 20.57 21.95
C THR A 180 -14.60 21.20 21.65
N LEU A 181 -13.75 20.49 20.93
CA LEU A 181 -12.43 20.98 20.51
C LEU A 181 -12.48 21.90 19.27
N GLY A 182 -13.67 22.17 18.72
CA GLY A 182 -13.81 22.99 17.50
C GLY A 182 -13.32 22.29 16.22
N VAL A 183 -13.21 20.98 16.23
CA VAL A 183 -12.83 20.17 15.06
C VAL A 183 -14.02 20.04 14.12
N ALA A 184 -13.86 20.36 12.85
CA ALA A 184 -14.86 20.09 11.81
C ALA A 184 -14.85 18.59 11.48
N VAL A 185 -15.88 17.87 11.92
CA VAL A 185 -15.98 16.42 11.70
C VAL A 185 -16.67 16.11 10.39
N ALA A 186 -15.99 15.41 9.49
CA ALA A 186 -16.62 14.82 8.31
C ALA A 186 -17.28 13.51 8.69
N MET A 187 -18.57 13.38 8.42
CA MET A 187 -19.35 12.14 8.67
C MET A 187 -19.23 11.13 7.53
N GLU A 188 -18.81 11.59 6.37
CA GLU A 188 -18.60 10.80 5.16
C GLU A 188 -17.17 10.97 4.67
N ALA A 189 -16.73 10.08 3.78
CA ALA A 189 -15.41 10.16 3.18
C ALA A 189 -15.19 11.50 2.47
N VAL A 190 -14.10 12.16 2.78
CA VAL A 190 -13.75 13.48 2.26
C VAL A 190 -13.15 13.39 0.86
N ASP A 191 -13.37 14.43 0.06
CA ASP A 191 -12.68 14.60 -1.23
C ASP A 191 -11.22 15.01 -0.99
N MET A 192 -10.35 14.00 -0.91
CA MET A 192 -8.92 14.19 -0.66
C MET A 192 -8.25 15.02 -1.76
N VAL A 193 -8.67 14.87 -3.02
CA VAL A 193 -8.08 15.60 -4.15
C VAL A 193 -8.28 17.10 -4.00
N ARG A 194 -9.43 17.53 -3.47
CA ARG A 194 -9.77 18.94 -3.28
C ARG A 194 -9.30 19.49 -1.92
N LEU A 195 -9.19 18.64 -0.88
CA LEU A 195 -8.79 19.06 0.46
C LEU A 195 -7.27 19.11 0.64
N LEU A 196 -6.52 18.15 0.12
CA LEU A 196 -5.06 18.08 0.29
C LEU A 196 -4.32 19.35 -0.18
N PRO A 197 -4.64 19.96 -1.34
CA PRO A 197 -3.99 21.21 -1.76
C PRO A 197 -4.24 22.40 -0.82
N GLN A 198 -5.25 22.31 0.05
CA GLN A 198 -5.59 23.34 1.03
C GLN A 198 -5.02 23.04 2.43
N THR A 199 -4.34 21.90 2.60
CA THR A 199 -3.91 21.36 3.89
C THR A 199 -2.43 21.67 4.11
N ASP A 200 -2.10 22.21 5.31
CA ASP A 200 -0.71 22.42 5.71
C ASP A 200 -0.10 21.17 6.36
N ILE A 201 -0.93 20.35 7.03
CA ILE A 201 -0.51 19.15 7.76
C ILE A 201 -1.54 18.05 7.53
N CYS A 202 -1.11 16.91 7.06
CA CYS A 202 -1.93 15.70 6.97
C CYS A 202 -1.49 14.68 8.03
N VAL A 203 -2.46 14.07 8.73
CA VAL A 203 -2.23 13.04 9.76
C VAL A 203 -3.08 11.82 9.43
N SER A 204 -2.42 10.66 9.28
CA SER A 204 -3.07 9.39 8.97
C SER A 204 -2.46 8.22 9.74
#